data_5cb8b1cf974d6d28657739ddba7efb9d
#
_entry.id   5cb8b1cf974d6d28657739ddba7efb9d
#
_cell.length_a   1.000
_cell.length_b   1.000
_cell.length_c   1.000
_cell.angle_alpha   90.00
_cell.angle_beta   90.00
_cell.angle_gamma   90.00
#
_symmetry.space_group_name_H-M   'P 1'
#
loop_
_entity.id
_entity.type
_entity.pdbx_description
1 polymer ?
#
loop_
_entity_poly.entity_id
_entity_poly.type
_entity_poly.pdbx_seq_one_letter_code
_entity_poly.pdbx_strand_id
1 'polypeptide(L)'
;MVTAVEQYGIGLDGVVNARELGGYRIGDKVIVNNTFLRTGRLDQAQSSAGTLAEKYRLLYIIDFRMSEEQESMPDIEVPGCMHIALPVLEKSDMDKPDPEVVKVVSDPRSTPLDRFNIIYEKGFINNTLYVDFLCKERGKKAYRGFFEAVKSLVAEEGRSLLWHCTDGKDRTGLASMLLLSALGASRETIIEDYMMTNIFNASKLAETKKQAEESGFSAEKTGVFLFMAGGVIQEFMEHAIDTLEERYGSVLGYLSEELNVSAGECMDLRQWALRDGITGPGLANTANLK
;
A
#
# COMPACT_ATOMS: atom_id res chain seq x y z
N MET A 1 -3.29 6.15 26.00
CA MET A 1 -3.87 6.14 24.64
C MET A 1 -3.27 4.96 23.92
N VAL A 2 -4.08 4.12 23.30
CA VAL A 2 -3.62 3.01 22.44
C VAL A 2 -3.00 3.63 21.17
N THR A 3 -1.82 3.20 20.77
CA THR A 3 -1.17 3.69 19.55
C THR A 3 -1.82 3.06 18.32
N ALA A 4 -1.66 3.68 17.14
CA ALA A 4 -2.15 3.12 15.88
C ALA A 4 -1.53 1.72 15.60
N VAL A 5 -0.26 1.51 15.98
CA VAL A 5 0.41 0.21 15.82
C VAL A 5 -0.22 -0.86 16.73
N GLU A 6 -0.58 -0.51 17.96
CA GLU A 6 -1.27 -1.43 18.88
C GLU A 6 -2.70 -1.73 18.43
N GLN A 7 -3.36 -0.76 17.80
CA GLN A 7 -4.76 -0.87 17.38
C GLN A 7 -4.94 -1.66 16.08
N TYR A 8 -4.10 -1.44 15.08
CA TYR A 8 -4.27 -1.97 13.72
C TYR A 8 -3.16 -2.93 13.30
N GLY A 9 -2.04 -2.96 14.02
CA GLY A 9 -0.92 -3.85 13.72
C GLY A 9 -1.27 -5.32 13.90
N ILE A 10 -0.87 -6.15 12.95
CA ILE A 10 -1.13 -7.59 12.99
C ILE A 10 0.05 -8.42 13.53
N GLY A 11 1.14 -7.78 13.91
CA GLY A 11 2.24 -8.39 14.67
C GLY A 11 2.92 -9.56 13.95
N LEU A 12 3.28 -9.39 12.67
CA LEU A 12 4.01 -10.41 11.91
C LEU A 12 5.52 -10.16 12.01
N ASP A 13 6.25 -11.11 12.55
CA ASP A 13 7.70 -11.03 12.66
C ASP A 13 8.37 -10.97 11.28
N GLY A 14 9.34 -10.07 11.12
CA GLY A 14 10.07 -9.87 9.87
C GLY A 14 9.28 -9.13 8.76
N VAL A 15 8.05 -8.68 9.04
CA VAL A 15 7.19 -8.02 8.06
C VAL A 15 6.99 -6.56 8.42
N VAL A 16 7.38 -5.66 7.52
CA VAL A 16 7.20 -4.22 7.72
C VAL A 16 5.77 -3.80 7.37
N ASN A 17 5.32 -2.71 8.00
CA ASN A 17 4.06 -2.04 7.67
C ASN A 17 2.82 -2.97 7.70
N ALA A 18 2.86 -4.01 8.55
CA ALA A 18 1.85 -5.06 8.64
C ALA A 18 0.66 -4.61 9.49
N ARG A 19 -0.51 -4.43 8.87
CA ARG A 19 -1.74 -4.00 9.53
C ARG A 19 -3.00 -4.51 8.85
N GLU A 20 -4.13 -4.39 9.55
CA GLU A 20 -5.46 -4.63 8.99
C GLU A 20 -6.23 -3.32 8.79
N LEU A 21 -7.23 -3.36 7.92
CA LEU A 21 -8.23 -2.29 7.77
C LEU A 21 -9.42 -2.48 8.71
N GLY A 22 -9.48 -3.61 9.42
CA GLY A 22 -10.52 -3.88 10.40
C GLY A 22 -10.61 -2.81 11.48
N GLY A 23 -11.81 -2.43 11.87
CA GLY A 23 -12.06 -1.36 12.84
C GLY A 23 -12.04 0.06 12.27
N TYR A 24 -11.67 0.27 10.99
CA TYR A 24 -11.78 1.59 10.37
C TYR A 24 -13.26 2.01 10.27
N ARG A 25 -13.55 3.28 10.60
CA ARG A 25 -14.90 3.83 10.55
C ARG A 25 -15.24 4.28 9.13
N ILE A 26 -16.40 3.83 8.66
CA ILE A 26 -16.99 4.21 7.38
C ILE A 26 -18.38 4.75 7.68
N GLY A 27 -18.49 6.06 7.90
CA GLY A 27 -19.71 6.68 8.42
C GLY A 27 -20.03 6.19 9.84
N ASP A 28 -21.20 5.59 10.02
CA ASP A 28 -21.69 5.00 11.27
C ASP A 28 -21.28 3.53 11.46
N LYS A 29 -20.65 2.93 10.46
CA LYS A 29 -20.19 1.53 10.45
C LYS A 29 -18.70 1.39 10.63
N VAL A 30 -18.26 0.16 10.85
CA VAL A 30 -16.83 -0.22 10.93
C VAL A 30 -16.55 -1.41 10.00
N ILE A 31 -15.33 -1.46 9.46
CA ILE A 31 -14.85 -2.61 8.69
C ILE A 31 -14.67 -3.80 9.65
N VAL A 32 -15.12 -4.97 9.24
CA VAL A 32 -14.96 -6.23 9.98
C VAL A 32 -13.48 -6.54 10.17
N ASN A 33 -13.10 -6.92 11.39
CA ASN A 33 -11.72 -7.31 11.72
C ASN A 33 -11.31 -8.61 11.04
N ASN A 34 -10.00 -8.84 10.90
CA ASN A 34 -9.38 -10.04 10.34
C ASN A 34 -9.86 -10.37 8.91
N THR A 35 -10.17 -9.36 8.12
CA THR A 35 -10.71 -9.55 6.76
C THR A 35 -9.76 -9.00 5.70
N PHE A 36 -9.29 -7.79 5.87
CA PHE A 36 -8.46 -7.06 4.91
C PHE A 36 -7.12 -6.70 5.53
N LEU A 37 -6.07 -7.38 5.08
CA LEU A 37 -4.71 -7.25 5.62
C LEU A 37 -3.79 -6.64 4.56
N ARG A 38 -2.93 -5.72 4.96
CA ARG A 38 -1.91 -5.15 4.09
C ARG A 38 -0.53 -5.17 4.75
N THR A 39 0.51 -5.45 3.96
CA THR A 39 1.87 -5.63 4.49
C THR A 39 2.93 -5.18 3.48
N GLY A 40 4.19 -5.16 3.91
CA GLY A 40 5.35 -5.31 3.03
C GLY A 40 5.52 -6.77 2.60
N ARG A 41 6.61 -7.06 1.88
CA ARG A 41 6.93 -8.40 1.38
C ARG A 41 6.98 -9.46 2.49
N LEU A 42 6.71 -10.70 2.13
CA LEU A 42 6.57 -11.81 3.08
C LEU A 42 7.74 -12.79 3.08
N ASP A 43 8.83 -12.52 2.36
CA ASP A 43 10.00 -13.42 2.25
C ASP A 43 10.67 -13.73 3.59
N GLN A 44 10.48 -12.88 4.61
CA GLN A 44 11.02 -13.06 5.97
C GLN A 44 9.96 -13.48 7.00
N ALA A 45 8.75 -13.80 6.57
CA ALA A 45 7.60 -14.06 7.46
C ALA A 45 7.45 -15.52 7.88
N GLN A 46 8.48 -16.36 7.78
CA GLN A 46 8.38 -17.81 8.01
C GLN A 46 7.78 -18.19 9.37
N SER A 47 8.13 -17.48 10.45
CA SER A 47 7.57 -17.69 11.79
C SER A 47 6.08 -17.31 11.89
N SER A 48 5.58 -16.50 10.97
CA SER A 48 4.20 -16.00 10.96
C SER A 48 3.25 -16.84 10.08
N ALA A 49 3.74 -17.85 9.35
CA ALA A 49 2.93 -18.65 8.43
C ALA A 49 1.72 -19.30 9.14
N GLY A 50 1.92 -19.87 10.33
CA GLY A 50 0.84 -20.44 11.14
C GLY A 50 -0.20 -19.38 11.56
N THR A 51 0.23 -18.21 11.98
CA THR A 51 -0.67 -17.10 12.34
C THR A 51 -1.51 -16.67 11.14
N LEU A 52 -0.91 -16.55 9.96
CA LEU A 52 -1.61 -16.19 8.73
C LEU A 52 -2.64 -17.25 8.32
N ALA A 53 -2.29 -18.53 8.46
CA ALA A 53 -3.18 -19.65 8.12
C ALA A 53 -4.32 -19.84 9.13
N GLU A 54 -4.03 -19.83 10.44
CA GLU A 54 -4.96 -20.25 11.48
C GLU A 54 -5.79 -19.09 12.04
N LYS A 55 -5.13 -17.98 12.44
CA LYS A 55 -5.80 -16.80 13.00
C LYS A 55 -6.52 -16.01 11.93
N TYR A 56 -5.82 -15.69 10.85
CA TYR A 56 -6.38 -14.85 9.79
C TYR A 56 -7.10 -15.67 8.71
N ARG A 57 -6.88 -16.99 8.64
CA ARG A 57 -7.53 -17.88 7.67
C ARG A 57 -7.43 -17.35 6.24
N LEU A 58 -6.23 -16.92 5.85
CA LEU A 58 -5.99 -16.34 4.54
C LEU A 58 -6.52 -17.22 3.40
N LEU A 59 -7.30 -16.62 2.51
CA LEU A 59 -7.72 -17.22 1.26
C LEU A 59 -6.73 -16.87 0.14
N TYR A 60 -6.35 -15.58 0.08
CA TYR A 60 -5.46 -15.05 -0.94
C TYR A 60 -4.34 -14.21 -0.36
N ILE A 61 -3.16 -14.34 -0.94
CA ILE A 61 -2.07 -13.38 -0.87
C ILE A 61 -1.91 -12.78 -2.27
N ILE A 62 -2.07 -11.47 -2.38
CA ILE A 62 -1.91 -10.71 -3.62
C ILE A 62 -0.55 -10.01 -3.59
N ASP A 63 0.31 -10.34 -4.55
CA ASP A 63 1.63 -9.74 -4.69
C ASP A 63 1.67 -8.78 -5.89
N PHE A 64 1.84 -7.48 -5.61
CA PHE A 64 1.94 -6.41 -6.61
C PHE A 64 3.36 -6.12 -7.10
N ARG A 65 4.36 -6.88 -6.63
CA ARG A 65 5.76 -6.70 -7.02
C ARG A 65 5.99 -7.09 -8.48
N MET A 66 7.06 -6.54 -9.07
CA MET A 66 7.55 -7.01 -10.37
C MET A 66 7.95 -8.48 -10.30
N SER A 67 7.86 -9.19 -11.41
CA SER A 67 8.24 -10.61 -11.50
C SER A 67 9.67 -10.86 -10.97
N GLU A 68 10.62 -9.97 -11.28
CA GLU A 68 11.99 -10.07 -10.80
C GLU A 68 12.12 -9.88 -9.28
N GLU A 69 11.28 -9.01 -8.68
CA GLU A 69 11.23 -8.85 -7.22
C GLU A 69 10.71 -10.13 -6.56
N GLN A 70 9.69 -10.77 -7.16
CA GLN A 70 9.10 -12.02 -6.69
C GLN A 70 10.08 -13.19 -6.79
N GLU A 71 10.79 -13.30 -7.91
CA GLU A 71 11.80 -14.36 -8.13
C GLU A 71 12.99 -14.23 -7.19
N SER A 72 13.47 -13.00 -6.95
CA SER A 72 14.65 -12.76 -6.10
C SER A 72 14.35 -12.89 -4.60
N MET A 73 13.11 -12.62 -4.19
CA MET A 73 12.66 -12.64 -2.80
C MET A 73 11.25 -13.26 -2.74
N PRO A 74 11.14 -14.59 -2.96
CA PRO A 74 9.85 -15.26 -2.99
C PRO A 74 9.17 -15.19 -1.61
N ASP A 75 7.85 -15.02 -1.62
CA ASP A 75 7.07 -15.07 -0.40
C ASP A 75 7.09 -16.46 0.23
N ILE A 76 6.84 -16.51 1.53
CA ILE A 76 6.66 -17.76 2.25
C ILE A 76 5.39 -18.49 1.78
N GLU A 77 5.41 -19.81 1.89
CA GLU A 77 4.20 -20.62 1.72
C GLU A 77 3.30 -20.53 2.97
N VAL A 78 2.03 -20.20 2.75
CA VAL A 78 1.00 -20.20 3.80
C VAL A 78 0.01 -21.31 3.53
N PRO A 79 -0.13 -22.32 4.43
CA PRO A 79 -1.03 -23.45 4.21
C PRO A 79 -2.48 -23.06 3.92
N GLY A 80 -3.05 -23.59 2.85
CA GLY A 80 -4.44 -23.32 2.46
C GLY A 80 -4.71 -21.95 1.88
N CYS A 81 -3.67 -21.20 1.55
CA CYS A 81 -3.73 -19.89 0.91
C CYS A 81 -3.30 -19.99 -0.55
N MET A 82 -3.94 -19.21 -1.42
CA MET A 82 -3.56 -19.08 -2.83
C MET A 82 -2.77 -17.79 -3.02
N HIS A 83 -1.58 -17.90 -3.64
CA HIS A 83 -0.77 -16.75 -4.04
C HIS A 83 -1.15 -16.32 -5.45
N ILE A 84 -1.42 -15.02 -5.63
CA ILE A 84 -1.81 -14.41 -6.89
C ILE A 84 -0.84 -13.28 -7.21
N ALA A 85 0.00 -13.49 -8.22
CA ALA A 85 0.91 -12.48 -8.73
C ALA A 85 0.17 -11.48 -9.63
N LEU A 86 0.14 -10.21 -9.22
CA LEU A 86 -0.50 -9.11 -9.95
C LEU A 86 0.47 -7.93 -10.07
N PRO A 87 1.55 -8.04 -10.85
CA PRO A 87 2.53 -6.97 -10.98
C PRO A 87 1.89 -5.70 -11.53
N VAL A 88 1.99 -4.60 -10.75
CA VAL A 88 1.50 -3.26 -11.15
C VAL A 88 2.44 -2.61 -12.16
N LEU A 89 3.70 -3.02 -12.16
CA LEU A 89 4.78 -2.51 -13.00
C LEU A 89 5.71 -3.67 -13.36
N GLU A 90 6.29 -3.61 -14.55
CA GLU A 90 7.40 -4.48 -15.00
C GLU A 90 8.50 -3.62 -15.63
N LYS A 91 9.72 -4.17 -15.72
CA LYS A 91 10.82 -3.48 -16.40
C LYS A 91 10.50 -3.08 -17.83
N SER A 92 9.68 -3.89 -18.52
CA SER A 92 9.23 -3.60 -19.89
C SER A 92 8.33 -2.37 -20.02
N ASP A 93 7.73 -1.93 -18.90
CA ASP A 93 6.83 -0.76 -18.86
C ASP A 93 7.59 0.52 -18.54
N MET A 94 8.87 0.39 -18.17
CA MET A 94 9.73 1.53 -17.86
C MET A 94 10.40 2.06 -19.14
N ASP A 95 10.59 3.37 -19.17
CA ASP A 95 11.45 4.00 -20.17
C ASP A 95 12.89 3.48 -20.03
N LYS A 96 13.66 3.60 -21.12
CA LYS A 96 15.08 3.27 -21.05
C LYS A 96 15.72 4.07 -19.92
N PRO A 97 16.42 3.40 -18.99
CA PRO A 97 17.03 4.08 -17.85
C PRO A 97 18.05 5.12 -18.33
N ASP A 98 18.05 6.28 -17.66
CA ASP A 98 19.05 7.31 -17.90
C ASP A 98 20.46 6.72 -17.72
N PRO A 99 21.38 6.87 -18.70
CA PRO A 99 22.73 6.31 -18.64
C PRO A 99 23.55 6.78 -17.42
N GLU A 100 23.33 8.01 -16.95
CA GLU A 100 24.02 8.53 -15.76
C GLU A 100 23.52 7.86 -14.50
N VAL A 101 22.20 7.61 -14.41
CA VAL A 101 21.62 6.86 -13.29
C VAL A 101 22.14 5.43 -13.29
N VAL A 102 22.12 4.75 -14.43
CA VAL A 102 22.69 3.40 -14.56
C VAL A 102 24.13 3.36 -14.09
N LYS A 103 24.94 4.31 -14.53
CA LYS A 103 26.35 4.40 -14.15
C LYS A 103 26.55 4.51 -12.65
N VAL A 104 25.76 5.37 -11.96
CA VAL A 104 25.88 5.56 -10.51
C VAL A 104 25.29 4.37 -9.74
N VAL A 105 24.13 3.89 -10.13
CA VAL A 105 23.43 2.82 -9.40
C VAL A 105 24.15 1.47 -9.52
N SER A 106 24.79 1.20 -10.67
CA SER A 106 25.55 -0.05 -10.89
C SER A 106 27.02 0.01 -10.45
N ASP A 107 27.56 1.17 -10.06
CA ASP A 107 28.93 1.25 -9.54
C ASP A 107 28.97 0.68 -8.10
N PRO A 108 29.74 -0.39 -7.85
CA PRO A 108 29.87 -0.97 -6.50
C PRO A 108 30.44 0.00 -5.45
N ARG A 109 31.09 1.08 -5.88
CA ARG A 109 31.67 2.10 -4.99
C ARG A 109 30.64 3.18 -4.61
N SER A 110 29.51 3.26 -5.32
CA SER A 110 28.47 4.22 -5.02
C SER A 110 27.81 3.91 -3.68
N THR A 111 27.77 4.90 -2.82
CA THR A 111 27.06 4.84 -1.55
C THR A 111 25.53 4.90 -1.76
N PRO A 112 24.72 4.50 -0.77
CA PRO A 112 23.28 4.74 -0.82
C PRO A 112 22.92 6.22 -1.05
N LEU A 113 23.73 7.13 -0.52
CA LEU A 113 23.55 8.58 -0.68
C LEU A 113 23.84 9.05 -2.11
N ASP A 114 24.86 8.51 -2.77
CA ASP A 114 25.15 8.83 -4.18
C ASP A 114 24.01 8.38 -5.08
N ARG A 115 23.47 7.18 -4.85
CA ARG A 115 22.32 6.65 -5.58
C ARG A 115 21.07 7.47 -5.36
N PHE A 116 20.82 7.89 -4.12
CA PHE A 116 19.71 8.80 -3.82
C PHE A 116 19.86 10.13 -4.56
N ASN A 117 21.05 10.76 -4.49
CA ASN A 117 21.30 12.07 -5.08
C ASN A 117 21.00 12.06 -6.58
N ILE A 118 21.50 11.09 -7.33
CA ILE A 118 21.26 11.02 -8.78
C ILE A 118 19.78 10.79 -9.11
N ILE A 119 19.05 9.95 -8.34
CA ILE A 119 17.63 9.72 -8.52
C ILE A 119 16.83 11.00 -8.25
N TYR A 120 17.18 11.73 -7.18
CA TYR A 120 16.57 13.00 -6.83
C TYR A 120 16.82 14.09 -7.89
N GLU A 121 18.07 14.27 -8.32
CA GLU A 121 18.46 15.27 -9.32
C GLU A 121 17.79 15.03 -10.67
N LYS A 122 17.54 13.80 -11.04
CA LYS A 122 16.83 13.43 -12.27
C LYS A 122 15.30 13.50 -12.14
N GLY A 123 14.76 13.78 -10.96
CA GLY A 123 13.32 13.93 -10.72
C GLY A 123 12.50 12.67 -10.91
N PHE A 124 13.09 11.48 -10.70
CA PHE A 124 12.37 10.21 -10.85
C PHE A 124 11.29 10.01 -9.81
N ILE A 125 11.41 10.64 -8.65
CA ILE A 125 10.40 10.60 -7.58
C ILE A 125 9.59 11.88 -7.64
N ASN A 126 8.37 11.77 -8.11
CA ASN A 126 7.44 12.88 -8.23
C ASN A 126 5.98 12.40 -8.05
N ASN A 127 5.04 13.31 -8.00
CA ASN A 127 3.62 13.02 -7.74
C ASN A 127 2.89 12.27 -8.86
N THR A 128 3.48 12.16 -10.07
CA THR A 128 2.86 11.40 -11.17
C THR A 128 3.06 9.89 -11.05
N LEU A 129 3.97 9.44 -10.18
CA LEU A 129 4.28 8.02 -9.98
C LEU A 129 3.02 7.17 -9.72
N TYR A 130 2.13 7.65 -8.85
CA TYR A 130 0.92 6.93 -8.49
C TYR A 130 -0.13 6.96 -9.61
N VAL A 131 -0.18 8.08 -10.34
CA VAL A 131 -1.03 8.18 -11.54
C VAL A 131 -0.59 7.14 -12.59
N ASP A 132 0.71 6.97 -12.78
CA ASP A 132 1.25 5.95 -13.68
C ASP A 132 0.87 4.53 -13.24
N PHE A 133 0.97 4.22 -11.97
CA PHE A 133 0.56 2.92 -11.42
C PHE A 133 -0.94 2.64 -11.60
N LEU A 134 -1.78 3.66 -11.55
CA LEU A 134 -3.23 3.52 -11.72
C LEU A 134 -3.65 3.52 -13.19
N CYS A 135 -3.05 4.36 -14.03
CA CYS A 135 -3.57 4.64 -15.36
C CYS A 135 -2.91 3.85 -16.49
N LYS A 136 -1.72 3.25 -16.27
CA LYS A 136 -1.12 2.35 -17.27
C LYS A 136 -1.84 1.00 -17.28
N GLU A 137 -1.90 0.36 -18.46
CA GLU A 137 -2.68 -0.87 -18.67
C GLU A 137 -2.31 -2.01 -17.69
N ARG A 138 -1.02 -2.15 -17.36
CA ARG A 138 -0.58 -3.17 -16.40
C ARG A 138 -1.15 -2.93 -15.01
N GLY A 139 -1.09 -1.69 -14.52
CA GLY A 139 -1.66 -1.31 -13.22
C GLY A 139 -3.17 -1.52 -13.20
N LYS A 140 -3.91 -1.09 -14.22
CA LYS A 140 -5.34 -1.36 -14.37
C LYS A 140 -5.64 -2.87 -14.32
N LYS A 141 -4.86 -3.69 -15.05
CA LYS A 141 -5.01 -5.15 -15.02
C LYS A 141 -4.75 -5.73 -13.64
N ALA A 142 -3.72 -5.26 -12.95
CA ALA A 142 -3.38 -5.71 -11.60
C ALA A 142 -4.48 -5.39 -10.60
N TYR A 143 -4.95 -4.13 -10.56
CA TYR A 143 -6.03 -3.74 -9.66
C TYR A 143 -7.39 -4.33 -10.02
N ARG A 144 -7.65 -4.62 -11.30
CA ARG A 144 -8.81 -5.41 -11.71
C ARG A 144 -8.75 -6.83 -11.11
N GLY A 145 -7.60 -7.50 -11.23
CA GLY A 145 -7.38 -8.82 -10.61
C GLY A 145 -7.51 -8.79 -9.08
N PHE A 146 -7.06 -7.72 -8.44
CA PHE A 146 -7.26 -7.52 -7.00
C PHE A 146 -8.75 -7.48 -6.64
N PHE A 147 -9.57 -6.74 -7.38
CA PHE A 147 -11.02 -6.70 -7.13
C PHE A 147 -11.72 -8.02 -7.46
N GLU A 148 -11.25 -8.81 -8.43
CA GLU A 148 -11.76 -10.17 -8.63
C GLU A 148 -11.49 -11.06 -7.40
N ALA A 149 -10.32 -10.95 -6.78
CA ALA A 149 -10.04 -11.66 -5.53
C ALA A 149 -10.91 -11.15 -4.36
N VAL A 150 -11.14 -9.83 -4.25
CA VAL A 150 -12.05 -9.24 -3.26
C VAL A 150 -13.47 -9.77 -3.46
N LYS A 151 -13.99 -9.80 -4.69
CA LYS A 151 -15.32 -10.36 -5.01
C LYS A 151 -15.42 -11.84 -4.64
N SER A 152 -14.39 -12.62 -4.95
CA SER A 152 -14.34 -14.03 -4.57
C SER A 152 -14.34 -14.23 -3.06
N LEU A 153 -13.67 -13.34 -2.31
CA LEU A 153 -13.64 -13.39 -0.84
C LEU A 153 -15.04 -13.19 -0.22
N VAL A 154 -15.89 -12.38 -0.83
CA VAL A 154 -17.26 -12.12 -0.34
C VAL A 154 -18.10 -13.41 -0.24
N ALA A 155 -17.81 -14.41 -1.08
CA ALA A 155 -18.47 -15.70 -1.05
C ALA A 155 -17.91 -16.66 0.03
N GLU A 156 -16.80 -16.31 0.68
CA GLU A 156 -16.04 -17.17 1.59
C GLU A 156 -16.11 -16.67 3.03
N GLU A 157 -17.06 -17.17 3.80
CA GLU A 157 -17.28 -16.72 5.17
C GLU A 157 -16.07 -16.96 6.10
N GLY A 158 -15.70 -15.93 6.84
CA GLY A 158 -14.64 -15.97 7.84
C GLY A 158 -13.23 -16.19 7.26
N ARG A 159 -13.02 -15.92 5.95
CA ARG A 159 -11.71 -15.90 5.30
C ARG A 159 -11.21 -14.46 5.19
N SER A 160 -9.93 -14.32 4.92
CA SER A 160 -9.29 -13.01 4.74
C SER A 160 -8.46 -12.94 3.47
N LEU A 161 -8.14 -11.72 3.07
CA LEU A 161 -7.27 -11.39 1.94
C LEU A 161 -6.15 -10.48 2.42
N LEU A 162 -4.93 -10.82 2.02
CA LEU A 162 -3.74 -10.02 2.25
C LEU A 162 -3.21 -9.53 0.91
N TRP A 163 -2.80 -8.26 0.86
CA TRP A 163 -2.10 -7.72 -0.30
C TRP A 163 -0.85 -6.97 0.11
N HIS A 164 0.17 -7.05 -0.74
CA HIS A 164 1.45 -6.44 -0.46
C HIS A 164 2.21 -6.02 -1.74
N CYS A 165 3.29 -5.31 -1.53
CA CYS A 165 4.38 -5.09 -2.47
C CYS A 165 5.72 -5.21 -1.72
N THR A 166 6.75 -4.47 -2.06
CA THR A 166 8.04 -4.55 -1.36
C THR A 166 7.97 -3.95 0.04
N ASP A 167 7.57 -2.68 0.18
CA ASP A 167 7.49 -1.97 1.47
C ASP A 167 6.05 -1.84 2.01
N GLY A 168 5.05 -2.35 1.27
CA GLY A 168 3.64 -2.25 1.66
C GLY A 168 3.08 -0.82 1.66
N LYS A 169 3.68 0.11 0.90
CA LYS A 169 3.34 1.55 0.92
C LYS A 169 2.67 2.03 -0.37
N ASP A 170 3.35 1.95 -1.53
CA ASP A 170 2.93 2.55 -2.80
C ASP A 170 1.84 1.72 -3.49
N ARG A 171 2.20 0.66 -4.19
CA ARG A 171 1.28 -0.25 -4.91
C ARG A 171 0.20 -0.82 -3.98
N THR A 172 0.60 -1.18 -2.77
CA THR A 172 -0.29 -1.63 -1.67
C THR A 172 -1.20 -0.52 -1.19
N GLY A 173 -0.69 0.70 -1.03
CA GLY A 173 -1.46 1.88 -0.61
C GLY A 173 -2.53 2.26 -1.62
N LEU A 174 -2.21 2.18 -2.91
CA LEU A 174 -3.19 2.43 -3.97
C LEU A 174 -4.31 1.38 -3.98
N ALA A 175 -4.00 0.09 -3.80
CA ALA A 175 -5.03 -0.95 -3.63
C ALA A 175 -5.92 -0.67 -2.41
N SER A 176 -5.32 -0.20 -1.29
CA SER A 176 -6.09 0.19 -0.10
C SER A 176 -6.99 1.40 -0.36
N MET A 177 -6.50 2.42 -1.04
CA MET A 177 -7.26 3.60 -1.44
C MET A 177 -8.48 3.19 -2.29
N LEU A 178 -8.28 2.34 -3.30
CA LEU A 178 -9.35 1.85 -4.16
C LEU A 178 -10.39 1.04 -3.37
N LEU A 179 -9.94 0.12 -2.49
CA LEU A 179 -10.83 -0.69 -1.66
C LEU A 179 -11.61 0.16 -0.65
N LEU A 180 -10.94 1.08 0.04
CA LEU A 180 -11.58 2.01 0.97
C LEU A 180 -12.61 2.90 0.27
N SER A 181 -12.31 3.36 -0.96
CA SER A 181 -13.29 4.10 -1.79
C SER A 181 -14.50 3.24 -2.15
N ALA A 182 -14.30 1.97 -2.53
CA ALA A 182 -15.38 1.02 -2.79
C ALA A 182 -16.26 0.80 -1.55
N LEU A 183 -15.65 0.74 -0.36
CA LEU A 183 -16.35 0.64 0.93
C LEU A 183 -17.07 1.93 1.33
N GLY A 184 -16.78 3.07 0.69
CA GLY A 184 -17.40 4.37 0.98
C GLY A 184 -16.69 5.17 2.06
N ALA A 185 -15.39 4.92 2.26
CA ALA A 185 -14.56 5.73 3.14
C ALA A 185 -14.49 7.17 2.65
N SER A 186 -14.36 8.11 3.59
CA SER A 186 -14.04 9.49 3.26
C SER A 186 -12.59 9.65 2.78
N ARG A 187 -12.31 10.74 2.06
CA ARG A 187 -10.94 11.08 1.63
C ARG A 187 -9.98 11.14 2.82
N GLU A 188 -10.42 11.70 3.93
CA GLU A 188 -9.63 11.81 5.17
C GLU A 188 -9.24 10.42 5.68
N THR A 189 -10.17 9.48 5.75
CA THR A 189 -9.90 8.10 6.18
C THR A 189 -8.90 7.40 5.27
N ILE A 190 -8.98 7.63 3.96
CA ILE A 190 -8.04 7.08 2.97
C ILE A 190 -6.64 7.64 3.17
N ILE A 191 -6.53 8.96 3.34
CA ILE A 191 -5.25 9.64 3.59
C ILE A 191 -4.66 9.21 4.93
N GLU A 192 -5.47 9.09 5.97
CA GLU A 192 -5.03 8.59 7.29
C GLU A 192 -4.46 7.18 7.20
N ASP A 193 -5.13 6.23 6.52
CA ASP A 193 -4.56 4.90 6.28
C ASP A 193 -3.21 4.97 5.55
N TYR A 194 -3.12 5.76 4.50
CA TYR A 194 -1.89 5.91 3.74
C TYR A 194 -0.75 6.46 4.62
N MET A 195 -1.02 7.52 5.39
CA MET A 195 -0.06 8.17 6.28
C MET A 195 0.34 7.30 7.49
N MET A 196 -0.47 6.32 7.87
CA MET A 196 -0.07 5.32 8.88
C MET A 196 1.23 4.61 8.54
N THR A 197 1.60 4.53 7.26
CA THR A 197 2.90 3.97 6.84
C THR A 197 4.07 4.68 7.53
N ASN A 198 4.00 6.00 7.71
CA ASN A 198 5.03 6.76 8.44
C ASN A 198 5.08 6.41 9.93
N ILE A 199 3.94 6.08 10.52
CA ILE A 199 3.86 5.65 11.93
C ILE A 199 4.44 4.24 12.10
N PHE A 200 4.07 3.30 11.22
CA PHE A 200 4.58 1.93 11.26
C PHE A 200 6.09 1.84 10.97
N ASN A 201 6.63 2.79 10.22
CA ASN A 201 8.06 2.86 9.87
C ASN A 201 8.81 3.95 10.68
N ALA A 202 8.22 4.49 11.77
CA ALA A 202 8.73 5.67 12.49
C ALA A 202 10.19 5.54 12.94
N SER A 203 10.60 4.37 13.45
CA SER A 203 11.97 4.14 13.90
C SER A 203 12.98 4.29 12.76
N LYS A 204 12.73 3.65 11.62
CA LYS A 204 13.57 3.74 10.42
C LYS A 204 13.60 5.17 9.87
N LEU A 205 12.45 5.84 9.83
CA LEU A 205 12.35 7.21 9.33
C LEU A 205 13.07 8.22 10.22
N ALA A 206 13.06 8.03 11.53
CA ALA A 206 13.80 8.89 12.46
C ALA A 206 15.31 8.82 12.22
N GLU A 207 15.86 7.64 11.99
CA GLU A 207 17.28 7.46 11.65
C GLU A 207 17.62 8.09 10.29
N THR A 208 16.77 7.87 9.28
CA THR A 208 16.94 8.47 7.96
C THR A 208 16.85 9.99 8.00
N LYS A 209 15.95 10.55 8.81
CA LYS A 209 15.83 12.00 9.01
C LYS A 209 17.10 12.60 9.59
N LYS A 210 17.69 11.93 10.59
CA LYS A 210 18.96 12.36 11.17
C LYS A 210 20.09 12.39 10.11
N GLN A 211 20.17 11.37 9.26
CA GLN A 211 21.13 11.35 8.15
C GLN A 211 20.92 12.51 7.16
N ALA A 212 19.66 12.86 6.85
CA ALA A 212 19.33 13.98 5.99
C ALA A 212 19.78 15.33 6.61
N GLU A 213 19.54 15.51 7.91
CA GLU A 213 19.94 16.69 8.67
C GLU A 213 21.48 16.83 8.69
N GLU A 214 22.21 15.76 8.98
CA GLU A 214 23.67 15.70 8.94
C GLU A 214 24.24 15.98 7.53
N SER A 215 23.49 15.62 6.48
CA SER A 215 23.85 15.89 5.07
C SER A 215 23.45 17.29 4.59
N GLY A 216 22.78 18.11 5.43
CA GLY A 216 22.36 19.46 5.09
C GLY A 216 21.26 19.53 4.02
N PHE A 217 20.40 18.54 3.95
CA PHE A 217 19.33 18.50 2.96
C PHE A 217 18.26 19.59 3.22
N SER A 218 17.69 20.14 2.15
CA SER A 218 16.48 20.96 2.24
C SER A 218 15.30 20.13 2.73
N ALA A 219 14.23 20.79 3.20
CA ALA A 219 13.01 20.10 3.64
C ALA A 219 12.42 19.22 2.52
N GLU A 220 12.38 19.73 1.28
CA GLU A 220 11.90 18.99 0.10
C GLU A 220 12.77 17.73 -0.16
N LYS A 221 14.09 17.90 -0.22
CA LYS A 221 15.02 16.78 -0.44
C LYS A 221 14.95 15.75 0.68
N THR A 222 14.77 16.20 1.94
CA THR A 222 14.53 15.32 3.08
C THR A 222 13.24 14.51 2.91
N GLY A 223 12.14 15.13 2.46
CA GLY A 223 10.89 14.44 2.19
C GLY A 223 11.05 13.31 1.18
N VAL A 224 11.72 13.57 0.06
CA VAL A 224 12.01 12.52 -0.95
C VAL A 224 12.95 11.44 -0.41
N PHE A 225 13.93 11.82 0.42
CA PHE A 225 14.83 10.84 1.04
C PHE A 225 14.09 9.91 2.02
N LEU A 226 13.20 10.45 2.83
CA LEU A 226 12.32 9.68 3.70
C LEU A 226 11.37 8.78 2.90
N PHE A 227 10.82 9.29 1.79
CA PHE A 227 9.99 8.50 0.89
C PHE A 227 10.75 7.28 0.35
N MET A 228 11.98 7.46 -0.13
CA MET A 228 12.79 6.34 -0.61
C MET A 228 13.18 5.36 0.51
N ALA A 229 13.26 5.82 1.74
CA ALA A 229 13.58 4.99 2.91
C ALA A 229 12.37 4.21 3.48
N GLY A 230 11.19 4.28 2.87
CA GLY A 230 10.00 3.56 3.31
C GLY A 230 8.90 4.44 3.91
N GLY A 231 9.08 5.76 3.88
CA GLY A 231 8.03 6.74 4.19
C GLY A 231 7.10 7.00 3.02
N VAL A 232 6.09 7.82 3.26
CA VAL A 232 5.12 8.27 2.26
C VAL A 232 4.95 9.79 2.32
N ILE A 233 4.57 10.38 1.18
CA ILE A 233 4.30 11.82 1.01
C ILE A 233 2.81 11.96 0.72
N GLN A 234 2.09 12.70 1.57
CA GLN A 234 0.63 12.84 1.48
C GLN A 234 0.18 13.33 0.11
N GLU A 235 0.86 14.32 -0.42
CA GLU A 235 0.56 14.95 -1.70
C GLU A 235 0.56 13.96 -2.90
N PHE A 236 1.29 12.84 -2.79
CA PHE A 236 1.30 11.82 -3.85
C PHE A 236 -0.03 11.09 -3.92
N MET A 237 -0.60 10.74 -2.78
CA MET A 237 -1.91 10.08 -2.72
C MET A 237 -3.02 11.07 -3.08
N GLU A 238 -2.94 12.31 -2.58
CA GLU A 238 -3.90 13.36 -2.92
C GLU A 238 -3.92 13.63 -4.42
N HIS A 239 -2.75 13.80 -5.05
CA HIS A 239 -2.65 14.01 -6.49
C HIS A 239 -3.21 12.82 -7.31
N ALA A 240 -3.00 11.60 -6.83
CA ALA A 240 -3.59 10.41 -7.47
C ALA A 240 -5.12 10.45 -7.42
N ILE A 241 -5.70 10.74 -6.24
CA ILE A 241 -7.15 10.85 -6.06
C ILE A 241 -7.71 11.97 -6.94
N ASP A 242 -7.11 13.18 -6.88
CA ASP A 242 -7.54 14.34 -7.67
C ASP A 242 -7.54 14.03 -9.17
N THR A 243 -6.49 13.33 -9.64
CA THR A 243 -6.39 12.93 -11.05
C THR A 243 -7.50 11.95 -11.45
N LEU A 244 -7.85 10.98 -10.57
CA LEU A 244 -8.97 10.07 -10.84
C LEU A 244 -10.31 10.82 -10.84
N GLU A 245 -10.51 11.74 -9.90
CA GLU A 245 -11.72 12.57 -9.83
C GLU A 245 -11.87 13.47 -11.05
N GLU A 246 -10.76 14.07 -11.53
CA GLU A 246 -10.76 14.91 -12.75
C GLU A 246 -11.11 14.08 -14.00
N ARG A 247 -10.54 12.88 -14.15
CA ARG A 247 -10.68 12.07 -15.37
C ARG A 247 -11.97 11.26 -15.42
N TYR A 248 -12.45 10.77 -14.27
CA TYR A 248 -13.56 9.82 -14.18
C TYR A 248 -14.71 10.32 -13.30
N GLY A 249 -14.68 11.60 -12.89
CA GLY A 249 -15.68 12.20 -12.01
C GLY A 249 -15.59 11.78 -10.55
N SER A 250 -15.00 10.61 -10.26
CA SER A 250 -14.76 10.10 -8.90
C SER A 250 -13.84 8.86 -8.96
N VAL A 251 -13.29 8.43 -7.81
CA VAL A 251 -12.60 7.15 -7.71
C VAL A 251 -13.56 5.98 -8.03
N LEU A 252 -14.84 6.08 -7.68
CA LEU A 252 -15.86 5.07 -8.06
C LEU A 252 -16.09 5.03 -9.56
N GLY A 253 -16.03 6.18 -10.27
CA GLY A 253 -16.06 6.23 -11.73
C GLY A 253 -14.88 5.45 -12.33
N TYR A 254 -13.66 5.66 -11.84
CA TYR A 254 -12.49 4.88 -12.26
C TYR A 254 -12.67 3.37 -11.98
N LEU A 255 -13.18 2.99 -10.80
CA LEU A 255 -13.47 1.59 -10.49
C LEU A 255 -14.42 0.95 -11.53
N SER A 256 -15.46 1.69 -11.91
CA SER A 256 -16.46 1.20 -12.87
C SER A 256 -15.91 1.14 -14.30
N GLU A 257 -15.29 2.21 -14.77
CA GLU A 257 -14.88 2.35 -16.17
C GLU A 257 -13.63 1.54 -16.50
N GLU A 258 -12.66 1.50 -15.57
CA GLU A 258 -11.36 0.91 -15.83
C GLU A 258 -11.14 -0.44 -15.14
N LEU A 259 -11.74 -0.66 -13.97
CA LEU A 259 -11.54 -1.88 -13.21
C LEU A 259 -12.71 -2.86 -13.28
N ASN A 260 -13.80 -2.52 -13.97
CA ASN A 260 -15.02 -3.33 -14.09
C ASN A 260 -15.64 -3.66 -12.71
N VAL A 261 -15.62 -2.68 -11.79
CA VAL A 261 -16.25 -2.80 -10.46
C VAL A 261 -17.50 -1.93 -10.43
N SER A 262 -18.65 -2.55 -10.56
CA SER A 262 -19.93 -1.85 -10.61
C SER A 262 -20.35 -1.27 -9.25
N ALA A 263 -21.26 -0.29 -9.27
CA ALA A 263 -21.85 0.26 -8.07
C ALA A 263 -22.61 -0.81 -7.25
N GLY A 264 -23.21 -1.79 -7.91
CA GLY A 264 -23.86 -2.94 -7.26
C GLY A 264 -22.87 -3.78 -6.47
N GLU A 265 -21.72 -4.14 -7.07
CA GLU A 265 -20.66 -4.89 -6.40
C GLU A 265 -20.05 -4.12 -5.22
N CYS A 266 -19.92 -2.79 -5.33
CA CYS A 266 -19.54 -1.96 -4.19
C CYS A 266 -20.58 -2.01 -3.06
N MET A 267 -21.87 -2.02 -3.37
CA MET A 267 -22.92 -2.17 -2.35
C MET A 267 -22.89 -3.54 -1.67
N ASP A 268 -22.73 -4.62 -2.42
CA ASP A 268 -22.60 -5.97 -1.88
C ASP A 268 -21.37 -6.09 -0.97
N LEU A 269 -20.23 -5.53 -1.40
CA LEU A 269 -19.02 -5.47 -0.61
C LEU A 269 -19.23 -4.71 0.71
N ARG A 270 -19.91 -3.56 0.68
CA ARG A 270 -20.25 -2.79 1.89
C ARG A 270 -21.17 -3.57 2.82
N GLN A 271 -22.17 -4.24 2.29
CA GLN A 271 -23.07 -5.06 3.08
C GLN A 271 -22.35 -6.22 3.76
N TRP A 272 -21.38 -6.82 3.07
CA TRP A 272 -20.59 -7.93 3.58
C TRP A 272 -19.50 -7.50 4.58
N ALA A 273 -18.77 -6.42 4.29
CA ALA A 273 -17.58 -6.01 5.02
C ALA A 273 -17.82 -5.03 6.16
N LEU A 274 -19.01 -4.38 6.23
CA LEU A 274 -19.30 -3.36 7.23
C LEU A 274 -20.32 -3.87 8.27
N ARG A 275 -20.07 -3.54 9.53
CA ARG A 275 -21.00 -3.81 10.65
C ARG A 275 -21.30 -2.52 11.40
N ASP A 276 -22.42 -2.49 12.13
CA ASP A 276 -22.76 -1.35 12.96
C ASP A 276 -21.66 -1.11 13.98
N GLY A 277 -21.17 0.12 14.03
CA GLY A 277 -20.08 0.50 14.92
C GLY A 277 -20.54 0.53 16.36
N ILE A 278 -20.07 -0.41 17.20
CA ILE A 278 -20.07 -0.19 18.64
C ILE A 278 -19.06 0.95 18.87
N THR A 279 -19.48 2.04 19.57
CA THR A 279 -18.72 3.26 19.81
C THR A 279 -17.29 2.98 20.31
N GLY A 280 -16.37 2.76 19.38
CA GLY A 280 -14.93 2.68 19.61
C GLY A 280 -14.26 3.97 19.12
N PRO A 281 -13.02 4.28 19.57
CA PRO A 281 -12.28 5.42 19.05
C PRO A 281 -12.09 5.26 17.54
N GLY A 282 -12.43 6.31 16.77
CA GLY A 282 -12.07 6.41 15.35
C GLY A 282 -10.55 6.37 15.14
N LEU A 283 -10.09 6.35 13.91
CA LEU A 283 -8.67 6.55 13.57
C LEU A 283 -8.12 7.70 14.43
N ALA A 284 -7.01 7.46 15.13
CA ALA A 284 -6.40 8.48 15.97
C ALA A 284 -6.09 9.70 15.08
N ASN A 285 -6.60 10.86 15.48
CA ASN A 285 -6.42 12.09 14.72
C ASN A 285 -4.91 12.36 14.53
N THR A 286 -4.39 12.11 13.34
CA THR A 286 -2.98 12.26 12.99
C THR A 286 -2.58 13.74 12.83
N ALA A 287 -3.52 14.68 13.05
CA ALA A 287 -3.32 16.12 12.89
C ALA A 287 -2.21 16.74 13.78
N ASN A 288 -1.68 15.99 14.74
CA ASN A 288 -0.61 16.44 15.65
C ASN A 288 0.79 15.91 15.29
N LEU A 289 0.96 15.30 14.13
CA LEU A 289 2.25 14.78 13.65
C LEU A 289 2.82 15.66 12.52
N LYS A 290 2.93 17.00 12.80
CA LYS A 290 3.73 17.91 11.97
C LYS A 290 5.17 17.96 12.46
#